data_74fa61ef507a45d49a8ae53c804c9cf8
#
_entry.id   74fa61ef507a45d49a8ae53c804c9cf8
#
_cell.length_a   1.000
_cell.length_b   1.000
_cell.length_c   1.000
_cell.angle_alpha   90.00
_cell.angle_beta   90.00
_cell.angle_gamma   90.00
#
_symmetry.space_group_name_H-M   'P 1'
#
loop_
_entity.id
_entity.type
_entity.pdbx_description
1 polymer ?
#
loop_
_entity_poly.entity_id
_entity_poly.type
_entity_poly.pdbx_seq_one_letter_code
_entity_poly.pdbx_strand_id
1 'polypeptide(L)'
;VDIWDTAGQESFNKLHPSYYYGAHGCIMVFDATRKITYDNLKIWYTEMRTHCPHIPVIIIANKIDLDPRTTKRSYKYIEDLKVPFNFVSAADGTNVVKIFRDCLDLAIDYKANPPKDDFMAEVMDLLGDDIGVGPAAKETRDDGDDEF
;
A
#
# COMPACT_ATOMS: atom_id res chain seq x y z
N VAL A 1 -9.87 -7.44 -8.29
CA VAL A 1 -8.78 -6.85 -7.49
C VAL A 1 -9.14 -5.42 -7.19
N ASP A 2 -9.18 -5.07 -5.92
CA ASP A 2 -9.42 -3.71 -5.46
C ASP A 2 -8.08 -3.07 -5.10
N ILE A 3 -7.83 -1.87 -5.63
CA ILE A 3 -6.62 -1.10 -5.36
C ILE A 3 -7.04 0.13 -4.57
N TRP A 4 -6.46 0.28 -3.38
CA TRP A 4 -6.74 1.40 -2.49
C TRP A 4 -5.55 2.35 -2.49
N ASP A 5 -5.77 3.59 -2.95
CA ASP A 5 -4.80 4.66 -2.82
C ASP A 5 -4.98 5.36 -1.47
N THR A 6 -3.89 5.57 -0.76
CA THR A 6 -3.90 6.17 0.57
C THR A 6 -3.14 7.48 0.58
N ALA A 7 -3.69 8.49 1.28
CA ALA A 7 -3.05 9.80 1.37
C ALA A 7 -1.70 9.70 2.11
N GLY A 8 -0.61 10.12 1.43
CA GLY A 8 0.75 10.12 1.98
C GLY A 8 1.11 11.37 2.79
N GLN A 9 0.14 12.19 3.19
CA GLN A 9 0.41 13.43 3.94
C GLN A 9 0.50 13.14 5.43
N GLU A 10 1.61 13.54 6.03
CA GLU A 10 1.92 13.39 7.46
C GLU A 10 0.92 14.09 8.41
N SER A 11 0.17 15.06 7.90
CA SER A 11 -0.87 15.78 8.65
C SER A 11 -2.13 14.94 8.91
N PHE A 12 -2.34 13.86 8.17
CA PHE A 12 -3.34 12.85 8.49
C PHE A 12 -2.72 11.84 9.46
N ASN A 13 -2.71 12.20 10.74
CA ASN A 13 -2.21 11.36 11.83
C ASN A 13 -2.91 9.99 11.80
N LYS A 14 -2.27 9.01 11.19
CA LYS A 14 -2.66 7.60 11.03
C LYS A 14 -3.78 7.38 10.00
N LEU A 15 -3.52 6.49 9.09
CA LEU A 15 -4.57 5.93 8.25
C LEU A 15 -5.62 5.27 9.15
N HIS A 16 -6.89 5.45 8.82
CA HIS A 16 -7.94 4.76 9.55
C HIS A 16 -7.70 3.25 9.45
N PRO A 17 -7.75 2.49 10.56
CA PRO A 17 -7.46 1.05 10.55
C PRO A 17 -8.21 0.25 9.48
N SER A 18 -9.39 0.71 9.05
CA SER A 18 -10.15 0.07 7.98
C SER A 18 -9.43 -0.04 6.63
N TYR A 19 -8.44 0.82 6.35
CA TYR A 19 -7.65 0.73 5.11
C TYR A 19 -6.73 -0.49 5.10
N TYR A 20 -6.36 -0.98 6.27
CA TYR A 20 -5.50 -2.16 6.41
C TYR A 20 -6.30 -3.46 6.44
N TYR A 21 -7.60 -3.37 6.77
CA TYR A 21 -8.44 -4.54 6.92
C TYR A 21 -8.64 -5.28 5.60
N GLY A 22 -8.34 -6.59 5.60
CA GLY A 22 -8.45 -7.43 4.41
C GLY A 22 -7.43 -7.14 3.31
N ALA A 23 -6.37 -6.38 3.59
CA ALA A 23 -5.28 -6.18 2.64
C ALA A 23 -4.47 -7.46 2.43
N HIS A 24 -4.21 -7.81 1.17
CA HIS A 24 -3.42 -8.99 0.81
C HIS A 24 -2.03 -8.66 0.30
N GLY A 25 -1.74 -7.39 0.08
CA GLY A 25 -0.43 -6.90 -0.34
C GLY A 25 -0.33 -5.39 -0.23
N CYS A 26 0.88 -4.87 -0.20
CA CYS A 26 1.15 -3.44 -0.07
C CYS A 26 2.28 -3.01 -1.02
N ILE A 27 2.08 -1.89 -1.70
CA ILE A 27 3.15 -1.19 -2.43
C ILE A 27 3.43 0.10 -1.67
N MET A 28 4.65 0.22 -1.14
CA MET A 28 5.11 1.45 -0.49
C MET A 28 5.92 2.28 -1.47
N VAL A 29 5.55 3.54 -1.62
CA VAL A 29 6.12 4.45 -2.61
C VAL A 29 6.83 5.61 -1.93
N PHE A 30 8.06 5.90 -2.36
CA PHE A 30 8.73 7.15 -2.01
C PHE A 30 9.29 7.85 -3.25
N ASP A 31 9.47 9.16 -3.16
CA ASP A 31 10.08 9.99 -4.19
C ASP A 31 11.61 9.92 -4.07
N ALA A 32 12.27 9.29 -5.04
CA ALA A 32 13.72 9.09 -5.04
C ALA A 32 14.51 10.42 -5.02
N THR A 33 13.89 11.53 -5.40
CA THR A 33 14.51 12.85 -5.40
C THR A 33 14.38 13.60 -4.07
N ARG A 34 13.49 13.15 -3.17
CA ARG A 34 13.18 13.80 -1.90
C ARG A 34 13.50 12.89 -0.72
N LYS A 35 14.60 13.19 -0.02
CA LYS A 35 15.06 12.39 1.12
C LYS A 35 13.99 12.20 2.20
N ILE A 36 13.20 13.21 2.50
CA ILE A 36 12.17 13.14 3.54
C ILE A 36 11.16 12.02 3.30
N THR A 37 10.81 11.74 2.05
CA THR A 37 9.87 10.68 1.70
C THR A 37 10.46 9.29 1.95
N TYR A 38 11.77 9.12 1.77
CA TYR A 38 12.49 7.92 2.16
C TYR A 38 12.58 7.76 3.68
N ASP A 39 12.88 8.84 4.40
CA ASP A 39 12.98 8.82 5.86
C ASP A 39 11.62 8.44 6.50
N ASN A 40 10.51 8.87 5.90
CA ASN A 40 9.15 8.56 6.36
C ASN A 40 8.72 7.10 6.11
N LEU A 41 9.39 6.35 5.23
CA LEU A 41 9.08 4.94 4.99
C LEU A 41 9.05 4.11 6.29
N LYS A 42 9.94 4.43 7.24
CA LYS A 42 10.00 3.69 8.51
C LYS A 42 8.71 3.83 9.31
N ILE A 43 8.12 5.02 9.30
CA ILE A 43 6.87 5.31 10.01
C ILE A 43 5.73 4.50 9.37
N TRP A 44 5.58 4.63 8.05
CA TRP A 44 4.53 3.94 7.30
C TRP A 44 4.67 2.41 7.35
N TYR A 45 5.90 1.90 7.24
CA TYR A 45 6.15 0.47 7.34
C TYR A 45 5.79 -0.08 8.71
N THR A 46 6.17 0.63 9.78
CA THR A 46 5.86 0.22 11.16
C THR A 46 4.35 0.25 11.41
N GLU A 47 3.67 1.30 10.96
CA GLU A 47 2.20 1.41 11.09
C GLU A 47 1.49 0.27 10.34
N MET A 48 1.85 0.05 9.08
CA MET A 48 1.29 -1.04 8.29
C MET A 48 1.51 -2.40 8.97
N ARG A 49 2.72 -2.69 9.47
CA ARG A 49 3.02 -3.94 10.17
C ARG A 49 2.28 -4.12 11.49
N THR A 50 1.85 -3.03 12.13
CA THR A 50 0.99 -3.09 13.32
C THR A 50 -0.39 -3.67 13.00
N HIS A 51 -0.94 -3.35 11.83
CA HIS A 51 -2.27 -3.79 11.41
C HIS A 51 -2.23 -5.04 10.52
N CYS A 52 -1.18 -5.19 9.72
CA CYS A 52 -0.99 -6.27 8.76
C CYS A 52 0.42 -6.86 8.91
N PRO A 53 0.67 -7.70 9.92
CA PRO A 53 2.02 -8.17 10.24
C PRO A 53 2.66 -9.00 9.13
N HIS A 54 1.87 -9.72 8.34
CA HIS A 54 2.36 -10.76 7.43
C HIS A 54 2.17 -10.46 5.95
N ILE A 55 1.38 -9.46 5.55
CA ILE A 55 1.14 -9.21 4.13
C ILE A 55 2.44 -8.93 3.38
N PRO A 56 2.56 -9.40 2.12
CA PRO A 56 3.71 -9.07 1.29
C PRO A 56 3.77 -7.57 1.00
N VAL A 57 5.00 -7.04 0.99
CA VAL A 57 5.26 -5.62 0.73
C VAL A 57 6.32 -5.50 -0.35
N ILE A 58 6.08 -4.62 -1.31
CA ILE A 58 7.07 -4.15 -2.27
C ILE A 58 7.34 -2.68 -2.00
N ILE A 59 8.61 -2.28 -1.93
CA ILE A 59 8.99 -0.87 -1.83
C ILE A 59 9.47 -0.38 -3.19
N ILE A 60 9.06 0.82 -3.58
CA ILE A 60 9.47 1.42 -4.84
C ILE A 60 10.00 2.84 -4.65
N ALA A 61 11.13 3.13 -5.33
CA ALA A 61 11.65 4.48 -5.50
C ALA A 61 11.11 5.05 -6.81
N ASN A 62 10.14 5.94 -6.73
CA ASN A 62 9.52 6.58 -7.88
C ASN A 62 10.25 7.87 -8.30
N LYS A 63 9.95 8.35 -9.50
CA LYS A 63 10.49 9.57 -10.14
C LYS A 63 11.97 9.49 -10.49
N ILE A 64 12.44 8.31 -10.87
CA ILE A 64 13.83 8.12 -11.33
C ILE A 64 14.14 8.85 -12.65
N ASP A 65 13.12 9.21 -13.40
CA ASP A 65 13.19 10.05 -14.59
C ASP A 65 13.77 11.43 -14.31
N LEU A 66 13.50 11.99 -13.11
CA LEU A 66 13.98 13.32 -12.72
C LEU A 66 15.46 13.33 -12.33
N ASP A 67 15.97 12.25 -11.74
CA ASP A 67 17.39 12.10 -11.39
C ASP A 67 17.82 10.63 -11.49
N PRO A 68 18.33 10.17 -12.65
CA PRO A 68 18.78 8.79 -12.82
C PRO A 68 19.90 8.36 -11.86
N ARG A 69 20.63 9.31 -11.23
CA ARG A 69 21.67 8.97 -10.25
C ARG A 69 21.09 8.36 -8.99
N THR A 70 19.81 8.54 -8.72
CA THR A 70 19.11 7.95 -7.57
C THR A 70 19.16 6.43 -7.60
N THR A 71 19.22 5.81 -8.79
CA THR A 71 19.31 4.35 -8.95
C THR A 71 20.66 3.77 -8.48
N LYS A 72 21.66 4.62 -8.29
CA LYS A 72 22.99 4.23 -7.79
C LYS A 72 23.16 4.46 -6.29
N ARG A 73 22.15 5.01 -5.61
CA ARG A 73 22.19 5.24 -4.17
C ARG A 73 21.92 3.95 -3.41
N SER A 74 22.57 3.77 -2.26
CA SER A 74 22.22 2.74 -1.30
C SER A 74 21.04 3.21 -0.44
N TYR A 75 20.09 2.30 -0.23
CA TYR A 75 18.90 2.51 0.59
C TYR A 75 18.93 1.52 1.76
N LYS A 76 19.87 1.76 2.69
CA LYS A 76 20.21 0.84 3.77
C LYS A 76 18.99 0.33 4.55
N TYR A 77 18.04 1.20 4.88
CA TYR A 77 16.84 0.77 5.60
C TYR A 77 16.04 -0.29 4.81
N ILE A 78 15.93 -0.14 3.49
CA ILE A 78 15.23 -1.10 2.63
C ILE A 78 16.03 -2.41 2.53
N GLU A 79 17.35 -2.32 2.40
CA GLU A 79 18.25 -3.47 2.38
C GLU A 79 18.12 -4.30 3.66
N ASP A 80 18.02 -3.63 4.82
CA ASP A 80 17.85 -4.28 6.14
C ASP A 80 16.49 -4.98 6.27
N LEU A 81 15.43 -4.46 5.62
CA LEU A 81 14.08 -5.05 5.63
C LEU A 81 13.99 -6.34 4.81
N LYS A 82 14.89 -6.55 3.85
CA LYS A 82 14.90 -7.72 2.93
C LYS A 82 13.59 -7.92 2.16
N VAL A 83 12.89 -6.84 1.85
CA VAL A 83 11.68 -6.85 1.02
C VAL A 83 12.02 -6.55 -0.44
N PRO A 84 11.21 -6.98 -1.41
CA PRO A 84 11.39 -6.60 -2.81
C PRO A 84 11.46 -5.08 -2.98
N PHE A 85 12.49 -4.61 -3.70
CA PHE A 85 12.72 -3.20 -3.97
C PHE A 85 12.94 -2.95 -5.45
N ASN A 86 12.31 -1.92 -6.00
CA ASN A 86 12.44 -1.56 -7.40
C ASN A 86 12.48 -0.04 -7.62
N PHE A 87 13.12 0.35 -8.72
CA PHE A 87 13.10 1.72 -9.23
C PHE A 87 12.02 1.87 -10.29
N VAL A 88 11.25 2.96 -10.21
CA VAL A 88 10.05 3.19 -11.03
C VAL A 88 10.01 4.63 -11.52
N SER A 89 9.50 4.83 -12.71
CA SER A 89 9.01 6.11 -13.17
C SER A 89 7.56 5.99 -13.58
N ALA A 90 6.68 6.58 -12.79
CA ALA A 90 5.27 6.67 -13.16
C ALA A 90 5.03 7.63 -14.34
N ALA A 91 5.98 8.55 -14.61
CA ALA A 91 5.89 9.53 -15.70
C ALA A 91 6.08 8.88 -17.08
N ASP A 92 7.03 7.96 -17.21
CA ASP A 92 7.35 7.28 -18.47
C ASP A 92 6.90 5.81 -18.51
N GLY A 93 6.37 5.29 -17.41
CA GLY A 93 5.88 3.90 -17.30
C GLY A 93 6.95 2.87 -16.94
N THR A 94 8.21 3.29 -16.72
CA THR A 94 9.31 2.38 -16.36
C THR A 94 8.95 1.55 -15.13
N ASN A 95 8.94 0.23 -15.30
CA ASN A 95 8.65 -0.78 -14.29
C ASN A 95 7.25 -0.73 -13.65
N VAL A 96 6.34 0.17 -14.03
CA VAL A 96 5.01 0.30 -13.43
C VAL A 96 4.23 -1.01 -13.52
N VAL A 97 4.03 -1.52 -14.74
CA VAL A 97 3.28 -2.78 -14.97
C VAL A 97 3.92 -3.95 -14.24
N LYS A 98 5.26 -4.01 -14.24
CA LYS A 98 5.99 -5.07 -13.54
C LYS A 98 5.67 -5.09 -12.05
N ILE A 99 5.71 -3.93 -11.39
CA ILE A 99 5.48 -3.84 -9.94
C ILE A 99 4.06 -4.27 -9.56
N PHE A 100 3.06 -3.83 -10.32
CA PHE A 100 1.68 -4.25 -10.04
C PHE A 100 1.50 -5.74 -10.25
N ARG A 101 2.12 -6.34 -11.28
CA ARG A 101 2.09 -7.78 -11.51
C ARG A 101 2.76 -8.53 -10.36
N ASP A 102 3.98 -8.14 -10.00
CA ASP A 102 4.73 -8.76 -8.92
C ASP A 102 3.95 -8.69 -7.58
N CYS A 103 3.30 -7.56 -7.30
CA CYS A 103 2.49 -7.39 -6.10
C CYS A 103 1.24 -8.28 -6.12
N LEU A 104 0.57 -8.39 -7.26
CA LEU A 104 -0.59 -9.26 -7.42
C LEU A 104 -0.24 -10.72 -7.24
N ASP A 105 0.87 -11.18 -7.80
CA ASP A 105 1.33 -12.55 -7.66
C ASP A 105 1.60 -12.88 -6.18
N LEU A 106 2.28 -11.99 -5.46
CA LEU A 106 2.51 -12.12 -4.03
C LEU A 106 1.21 -12.09 -3.20
N ALA A 107 0.27 -11.23 -3.56
CA ALA A 107 -1.01 -11.11 -2.85
C ALA A 107 -1.90 -12.34 -3.07
N ILE A 108 -1.90 -12.91 -4.27
CA ILE A 108 -2.61 -14.15 -4.60
C ILE A 108 -2.02 -15.32 -3.80
N ASP A 109 -0.69 -15.42 -3.77
CA ASP A 109 -0.02 -16.47 -3.00
C ASP A 109 -0.30 -16.34 -1.50
N TYR A 110 -0.24 -15.11 -0.96
CA TYR A 110 -0.57 -14.83 0.43
C TYR A 110 -2.02 -15.20 0.76
N LYS A 111 -2.99 -14.86 -0.13
CA LYS A 111 -4.39 -15.22 0.06
C LYS A 111 -4.62 -16.74 0.01
N ALA A 112 -3.90 -17.44 -0.86
CA ALA A 112 -4.00 -18.89 -1.00
C ALA A 112 -3.32 -19.66 0.14
N ASN A 113 -2.25 -19.09 0.72
CA ASN A 113 -1.41 -19.72 1.72
C ASN A 113 -1.12 -18.74 2.89
N PRO A 114 -2.15 -18.31 3.64
CA PRO A 114 -1.94 -17.38 4.75
C PRO A 114 -1.08 -18.03 5.84
N PRO A 115 -0.23 -17.25 6.55
CA PRO A 115 0.51 -17.76 7.70
C PRO A 115 -0.45 -18.33 8.76
N LYS A 116 -0.05 -19.42 9.41
CA LYS A 116 -0.88 -20.11 10.40
C LYS A 116 -1.23 -19.29 11.65
N ASP A 117 -0.46 -18.24 11.90
CA ASP A 117 -0.64 -17.30 13.00
C ASP A 117 -1.38 -16.02 12.58
N ASP A 118 -1.86 -15.96 11.34
CA ASP A 118 -2.68 -14.87 10.84
C ASP A 118 -4.16 -15.10 11.21
N PHE A 119 -4.49 -14.77 12.46
CA PHE A 119 -5.86 -14.90 12.98
C PHE A 119 -6.89 -14.15 12.12
N MET A 120 -6.50 -13.05 11.49
CA MET A 120 -7.43 -12.30 10.63
C MET A 120 -7.74 -13.04 9.34
N ALA A 121 -6.75 -13.74 8.76
CA ALA A 121 -6.98 -14.60 7.60
C ALA A 121 -7.91 -15.77 7.95
N GLU A 122 -7.73 -16.39 9.12
CA GLU A 122 -8.58 -17.46 9.61
C GLU A 122 -10.03 -16.99 9.85
N VAL A 123 -10.22 -15.82 10.46
CA VAL A 123 -11.55 -15.22 10.67
C VAL A 123 -12.23 -14.88 9.34
N MET A 124 -11.51 -14.36 8.36
CA MET A 124 -12.05 -14.04 7.04
C MET A 124 -12.48 -15.29 6.28
N ASP A 125 -11.73 -16.38 6.37
CA ASP A 125 -12.07 -17.66 5.78
C ASP A 125 -13.34 -18.28 6.43
N LEU A 126 -13.47 -18.16 7.75
CA LEU A 126 -14.65 -18.62 8.50
C LEU A 126 -15.92 -17.82 8.23
N LEU A 127 -15.80 -16.53 7.92
CA LEU A 127 -16.95 -15.66 7.64
C LEU A 127 -17.44 -15.76 6.19
N GLY A 128 -16.68 -16.42 5.32
CA GLY A 128 -16.99 -16.60 3.90
C GLY A 128 -16.95 -15.31 3.11
N ASP A 129 -16.93 -15.43 1.80
CA ASP A 129 -16.86 -14.31 0.83
C ASP A 129 -18.13 -13.39 0.81
N ASP A 130 -19.07 -13.57 1.74
CA ASP A 130 -20.40 -12.91 1.75
C ASP A 130 -20.40 -11.50 2.37
N ILE A 131 -19.26 -11.01 2.89
CA ILE A 131 -19.20 -9.62 3.37
C ILE A 131 -18.49 -8.75 2.35
N GLY A 132 -19.16 -8.49 1.25
CA GLY A 132 -18.86 -7.38 0.35
C GLY A 132 -19.17 -6.04 1.02
N VAL A 133 -18.37 -5.63 2.00
CA VAL A 133 -18.49 -4.31 2.63
C VAL A 133 -17.25 -3.49 2.30
N GLY A 134 -17.21 -3.01 1.08
CA GLY A 134 -16.51 -1.76 0.83
C GLY A 134 -17.35 -0.62 1.39
N PRO A 135 -16.80 0.37 2.12
CA PRO A 135 -17.56 1.53 2.52
C PRO A 135 -17.91 2.35 1.27
N ALA A 136 -19.11 2.13 0.73
CA ALA A 136 -19.71 3.07 -0.20
C ALA A 136 -20.02 4.34 0.60
N ALA A 137 -19.21 5.36 0.46
CA ALA A 137 -19.58 6.71 0.82
C ALA A 137 -20.78 7.09 -0.04
N LYS A 138 -21.98 6.96 0.50
CA LYS A 138 -23.17 7.61 -0.06
C LYS A 138 -23.04 9.09 0.25
N GLU A 139 -22.66 9.87 -0.73
CA GLU A 139 -22.98 11.30 -0.75
C GLU A 139 -24.50 11.43 -0.77
N THR A 140 -25.11 11.74 0.36
CA THR A 140 -26.48 12.26 0.42
C THR A 140 -26.40 13.68 -0.13
N ARG A 141 -26.85 13.87 -1.37
CA ARG A 141 -27.24 15.19 -1.84
C ARG A 141 -28.46 15.61 -1.04
N ASP A 142 -28.26 16.60 -0.22
CA ASP A 142 -29.31 17.36 0.42
C ASP A 142 -29.83 18.36 -0.62
N ASP A 143 -30.90 17.98 -1.30
CA ASP A 143 -31.68 18.90 -2.13
C ASP A 143 -32.61 19.67 -1.18
N GLY A 144 -32.08 20.75 -0.63
CA GLY A 144 -32.86 21.73 0.13
C GLY A 144 -33.70 22.58 -0.82
N ASP A 145 -34.98 22.25 -0.90
CA ASP A 145 -36.01 23.17 -1.43
C ASP A 145 -36.12 24.38 -0.49
N ASP A 146 -35.67 25.52 -0.94
CA ASP A 146 -36.03 26.81 -0.35
C ASP A 146 -37.14 27.44 -1.21
N GLU A 147 -38.36 27.25 -0.75
CA GLU A 147 -39.47 28.20 -0.97
C GLU A 147 -39.46 29.23 0.18
N PHE A 148 -39.15 30.46 -0.12
CA PHE A 148 -39.79 31.76 0.20
C PHE A 148 -38.83 32.90 -0.07
#